data_7d28495395871f80d064a9bf7a86e9a6
#
_entry.id   7d28495395871f80d064a9bf7a86e9a6
#
_cell.length_a   1.000
_cell.length_b   1.000
_cell.length_c   1.000
_cell.angle_alpha   90.00
_cell.angle_beta   90.00
_cell.angle_gamma   90.00
#
_symmetry.space_group_name_H-M   'P 1'
#
loop_
_entity.id
_entity.type
_entity.pdbx_description
1 polymer ?
#
loop_
_entity_poly.entity_id
_entity_poly.type
_entity_poly.pdbx_seq_one_letter_code
_entity_poly.pdbx_strand_id
1 'polypeptide(L)'
;GSYKPNSLFIKRAKENENLKDVIFCNISFGDANSMVKELENLKIDTQNLIFSQVVSSYTNTSIKAVQEYQTLMKKYFPNAELGFLSFEAFLSSKILVNAISRITGDITREKLLLTLKTTPNNLLDGIPLEYKNSQLLNKTYLFEYKNRQFIELTNEK
;
A
#
# COMPACT_ATOMS: atom_id res chain seq x y z
N GLY A 1 7.36 -3.63 13.46
CA GLY A 1 6.23 -4.27 14.13
C GLY A 1 4.94 -4.17 13.31
N SER A 2 3.97 -5.04 13.59
CA SER A 2 2.62 -4.92 13.03
C SER A 2 1.88 -3.72 13.67
N TYR A 3 0.68 -3.41 13.17
CA TYR A 3 -0.06 -2.21 13.60
C TYR A 3 -0.30 -2.14 15.13
N LYS A 4 -0.63 -3.25 15.81
CA LYS A 4 -0.92 -3.24 17.25
C LYS A 4 0.27 -2.79 18.12
N PRO A 5 1.45 -3.44 18.07
CA PRO A 5 2.59 -2.97 18.87
C PRO A 5 3.04 -1.56 18.47
N ASN A 6 2.95 -1.18 17.19
CA ASN A 6 3.29 0.18 16.78
C ASN A 6 2.31 1.21 17.38
N SER A 7 1.00 0.92 17.37
CA SER A 7 -0.01 1.81 17.99
C SER A 7 0.20 1.96 19.50
N LEU A 8 0.55 0.88 20.19
CA LEU A 8 0.87 0.94 21.63
C LEU A 8 2.15 1.73 21.88
N PHE A 9 3.17 1.61 21.04
CA PHE A 9 4.38 2.43 21.14
C PHE A 9 4.06 3.91 20.95
N ILE A 10 3.30 4.27 19.91
CA ILE A 10 2.90 5.66 19.64
C ILE A 10 2.08 6.20 20.82
N LYS A 11 1.15 5.41 21.35
CA LYS A 11 0.39 5.79 22.54
C LYS A 11 1.32 6.16 23.70
N ARG A 12 2.26 5.28 24.05
CA ARG A 12 3.21 5.54 25.14
C ARG A 12 4.11 6.74 24.89
N ALA A 13 4.56 6.91 23.65
CA ALA A 13 5.37 8.06 23.28
C ALA A 13 4.58 9.37 23.43
N LYS A 14 3.33 9.42 22.99
CA LYS A 14 2.48 10.62 23.11
C LYS A 14 2.06 10.95 24.55
N GLU A 15 2.11 10.00 25.47
CA GLU A 15 1.94 10.21 26.90
C GLU A 15 3.17 10.86 27.55
N ASN A 16 4.32 10.90 26.86
CA ASN A 16 5.56 11.49 27.34
C ASN A 16 5.72 12.91 26.81
N GLU A 17 5.85 13.89 27.70
CA GLU A 17 5.97 15.32 27.36
C GLU A 17 7.10 15.63 26.37
N ASN A 18 8.20 14.87 26.39
CA ASN A 18 9.33 15.06 25.49
C ASN A 18 9.15 14.43 24.11
N LEU A 19 8.14 13.57 23.94
CA LEU A 19 7.94 12.78 22.72
C LEU A 19 6.56 13.02 22.06
N LYS A 20 5.67 13.74 22.69
CA LYS A 20 4.29 13.93 22.22
C LYS A 20 4.18 14.58 20.83
N ASP A 21 5.13 15.47 20.51
CA ASP A 21 5.13 16.28 19.29
C ASP A 21 6.08 15.75 18.19
N VAL A 22 6.75 14.62 18.42
CA VAL A 22 7.65 14.03 17.41
C VAL A 22 6.86 13.44 16.24
N ILE A 23 7.52 13.35 15.07
CA ILE A 23 6.95 12.71 13.89
C ILE A 23 7.21 11.21 13.97
N PHE A 24 6.14 10.41 13.83
CA PHE A 24 6.20 8.96 13.80
C PHE A 24 6.18 8.47 12.35
N CYS A 25 7.32 7.96 11.88
CA CYS A 25 7.44 7.37 10.55
C CYS A 25 7.18 5.86 10.61
N ASN A 26 6.26 5.40 9.77
CA ASN A 26 5.83 4.01 9.70
C ASN A 26 6.03 3.45 8.29
N ILE A 27 6.39 2.18 8.19
CA ILE A 27 6.56 1.47 6.91
C ILE A 27 5.28 0.70 6.55
N SER A 28 5.10 0.41 5.26
CA SER A 28 3.92 -0.27 4.70
C SER A 28 3.54 -1.57 5.39
N PHE A 29 4.52 -2.35 5.83
CA PHE A 29 4.32 -3.61 6.56
C PHE A 29 3.48 -3.43 7.84
N GLY A 30 3.46 -2.23 8.42
CA GLY A 30 2.69 -1.94 9.63
C GLY A 30 1.17 -1.88 9.44
N ASP A 31 0.66 -1.93 8.20
CA ASP A 31 -0.74 -1.71 7.83
C ASP A 31 -1.28 -0.37 8.33
N ALA A 32 -1.07 0.66 7.53
CA ALA A 32 -1.42 2.04 7.87
C ALA A 32 -2.90 2.21 8.22
N ASN A 33 -3.81 1.58 7.48
CA ASN A 33 -5.25 1.68 7.72
C ASN A 33 -5.64 1.09 9.07
N SER A 34 -5.16 -0.12 9.39
CA SER A 34 -5.40 -0.74 10.70
C SER A 34 -4.74 0.03 11.84
N MET A 35 -3.57 0.64 11.61
CA MET A 35 -2.88 1.42 12.64
C MET A 35 -3.64 2.69 13.03
N VAL A 36 -4.09 3.48 12.06
CA VAL A 36 -4.85 4.70 12.37
C VAL A 36 -6.17 4.37 13.03
N LYS A 37 -6.86 3.31 12.61
CA LYS A 37 -8.09 2.82 13.24
C LYS A 37 -7.87 2.39 14.70
N GLU A 38 -6.76 1.69 14.98
CA GLU A 38 -6.40 1.28 16.34
C GLU A 38 -6.11 2.49 17.22
N LEU A 39 -5.37 3.49 16.71
CA LEU A 39 -5.09 4.73 17.45
C LEU A 39 -6.38 5.52 17.73
N GLU A 40 -7.28 5.63 16.78
CA GLU A 40 -8.59 6.25 16.97
C GLU A 40 -9.44 5.51 18.01
N ASN A 41 -9.46 4.17 17.99
CA ASN A 41 -10.14 3.35 19.00
C ASN A 41 -9.55 3.56 20.41
N LEU A 42 -8.23 3.75 20.49
CA LEU A 42 -7.53 4.06 21.73
C LEU A 42 -7.68 5.54 22.15
N LYS A 43 -8.39 6.35 21.34
CA LYS A 43 -8.56 7.82 21.52
C LYS A 43 -7.23 8.58 21.57
N ILE A 44 -6.26 8.12 20.79
CA ILE A 44 -4.96 8.75 20.64
C ILE A 44 -5.01 9.70 19.44
N ASP A 45 -4.44 10.90 19.63
CA ASP A 45 -4.26 11.86 18.56
C ASP A 45 -3.42 11.26 17.41
N THR A 46 -3.91 11.43 16.19
CA THR A 46 -3.29 10.89 14.96
C THR A 46 -2.47 11.93 14.19
N GLN A 47 -2.14 13.06 14.79
CA GLN A 47 -1.22 14.03 14.18
C GLN A 47 0.21 13.49 14.13
N ASN A 48 1.00 14.06 13.22
CA ASN A 48 2.42 13.72 13.05
C ASN A 48 2.69 12.25 12.69
N LEU A 49 1.77 11.61 11.96
CA LEU A 49 1.94 10.26 11.44
C LEU A 49 2.29 10.29 9.96
N ILE A 50 3.45 9.76 9.62
CA ILE A 50 3.90 9.57 8.24
C ILE A 50 4.01 8.07 7.95
N PHE A 51 3.52 7.67 6.77
CA PHE A 51 3.53 6.29 6.29
C PHE A 51 4.23 6.20 4.95
N SER A 52 5.24 5.34 4.83
CA SER A 52 5.76 4.94 3.53
C SER A 52 4.93 3.78 2.99
N GLN A 53 4.60 3.83 1.69
CA GLN A 53 3.82 2.81 1.01
C GLN A 53 4.52 2.41 -0.29
N VAL A 54 4.35 1.15 -0.70
CA VAL A 54 4.90 0.63 -1.97
C VAL A 54 3.92 0.77 -3.13
N VAL A 55 2.72 1.26 -2.86
CA VAL A 55 1.66 1.54 -3.85
C VAL A 55 1.15 2.97 -3.68
N SER A 56 0.60 3.54 -4.75
CA SER A 56 -0.07 4.84 -4.73
C SER A 56 -1.32 4.84 -3.87
N SER A 57 -1.94 6.00 -3.69
CA SER A 57 -3.21 6.09 -2.97
C SER A 57 -4.30 5.25 -3.65
N TYR A 58 -4.89 4.33 -2.87
CA TYR A 58 -6.04 3.51 -3.28
C TYR A 58 -7.33 4.33 -3.47
N THR A 59 -7.31 5.62 -3.16
CA THR A 59 -8.42 6.55 -3.35
C THR A 59 -8.23 7.47 -4.57
N ASN A 60 -7.05 7.46 -5.20
CA ASN A 60 -6.76 8.29 -6.37
C ASN A 60 -7.40 7.71 -7.64
N THR A 61 -8.63 8.09 -7.90
CA THR A 61 -9.40 7.64 -9.07
C THR A 61 -8.93 8.22 -10.41
N SER A 62 -7.91 9.07 -10.46
CA SER A 62 -7.26 9.43 -11.73
C SER A 62 -6.46 8.25 -12.32
N ILE A 63 -6.11 7.26 -11.50
CA ILE A 63 -5.39 6.04 -11.89
C ILE A 63 -6.41 4.94 -12.22
N LYS A 64 -6.39 4.44 -13.45
CA LYS A 64 -7.35 3.40 -13.88
C LYS A 64 -7.27 2.12 -13.07
N ALA A 65 -6.06 1.68 -12.69
CA ALA A 65 -5.88 0.52 -11.81
C ALA A 65 -6.59 0.69 -10.45
N VAL A 66 -6.67 1.91 -9.92
CA VAL A 66 -7.43 2.20 -8.69
C VAL A 66 -8.94 2.10 -8.95
N GLN A 67 -9.43 2.63 -10.07
CA GLN A 67 -10.86 2.49 -10.45
C GLN A 67 -11.26 1.03 -10.57
N GLU A 68 -10.41 0.21 -11.23
CA GLU A 68 -10.63 -1.23 -11.39
C GLU A 68 -10.68 -1.92 -10.01
N TYR A 69 -9.69 -1.67 -9.15
CA TYR A 69 -9.65 -2.18 -7.79
C TYR A 69 -10.94 -1.86 -7.02
N GLN A 70 -11.34 -0.59 -6.98
CA GLN A 70 -12.55 -0.16 -6.27
C GLN A 70 -13.82 -0.82 -6.82
N THR A 71 -13.90 -0.96 -8.15
CA THR A 71 -15.04 -1.61 -8.82
C THR A 71 -15.14 -3.08 -8.43
N LEU A 72 -14.03 -3.81 -8.43
CA LEU A 72 -14.00 -5.22 -8.06
C LEU A 72 -14.26 -5.42 -6.56
N MET A 73 -13.68 -4.58 -5.71
CA MET A 73 -13.96 -4.61 -4.27
C MET A 73 -15.45 -4.40 -3.99
N LYS A 74 -16.06 -3.38 -4.59
CA LYS A 74 -17.50 -3.11 -4.43
C LYS A 74 -18.36 -4.28 -4.92
N LYS A 75 -17.96 -4.94 -6.01
CA LYS A 75 -18.72 -6.05 -6.60
C LYS A 75 -18.64 -7.33 -5.78
N TYR A 76 -17.45 -7.70 -5.34
CA TYR A 76 -17.20 -9.01 -4.73
C TYR A 76 -17.05 -8.98 -3.21
N PHE A 77 -16.68 -7.82 -2.65
CA PHE A 77 -16.44 -7.63 -1.22
C PHE A 77 -17.09 -6.33 -0.71
N PRO A 78 -18.42 -6.15 -0.88
CA PRO A 78 -19.10 -4.87 -0.63
C PRO A 78 -18.97 -4.36 0.82
N ASN A 79 -18.70 -5.25 1.77
CA ASN A 79 -18.53 -4.93 3.18
C ASN A 79 -17.06 -4.78 3.62
N ALA A 80 -16.10 -4.99 2.71
CA ALA A 80 -14.69 -4.84 3.02
C ALA A 80 -14.24 -3.38 2.88
N GLU A 81 -13.42 -2.92 3.81
CA GLU A 81 -12.80 -1.60 3.74
C GLU A 81 -11.70 -1.58 2.67
N LEU A 82 -11.62 -0.49 1.93
CA LEU A 82 -10.51 -0.25 1.00
C LEU A 82 -9.27 0.17 1.79
N GLY A 83 -8.08 -0.24 1.32
CA GLY A 83 -6.84 0.11 1.99
C GLY A 83 -5.61 -0.18 1.15
N PHE A 84 -4.45 0.30 1.61
CA PHE A 84 -3.17 0.09 0.93
C PHE A 84 -2.83 -1.39 0.77
N LEU A 85 -3.00 -2.19 1.82
CA LEU A 85 -2.64 -3.61 1.81
C LEU A 85 -3.48 -4.40 0.80
N SER A 86 -4.80 -4.19 0.75
CA SER A 86 -5.67 -4.86 -0.22
C SER A 86 -5.44 -4.37 -1.65
N PHE A 87 -5.07 -3.09 -1.83
CA PHE A 87 -4.70 -2.57 -3.14
C PHE A 87 -3.36 -3.16 -3.63
N GLU A 88 -2.36 -3.26 -2.77
CA GLU A 88 -1.09 -3.93 -3.06
C GLU A 88 -1.32 -5.40 -3.46
N ALA A 89 -2.14 -6.12 -2.70
CA ALA A 89 -2.51 -7.51 -3.00
C ALA A 89 -3.22 -7.62 -4.36
N PHE A 90 -4.13 -6.70 -4.69
CA PHE A 90 -4.79 -6.66 -6.01
C PHE A 90 -3.78 -6.48 -7.14
N LEU A 91 -2.87 -5.51 -7.05
CA LEU A 91 -1.85 -5.26 -8.08
C LEU A 91 -0.92 -6.46 -8.26
N SER A 92 -0.45 -7.05 -7.16
CA SER A 92 0.41 -8.23 -7.15
C SER A 92 -0.29 -9.44 -7.77
N SER A 93 -1.56 -9.64 -7.45
CA SER A 93 -2.38 -10.73 -8.03
C SER A 93 -2.58 -10.54 -9.53
N LYS A 94 -2.83 -9.31 -9.99
CA LYS A 94 -2.99 -9.00 -11.42
C LYS A 94 -1.71 -9.30 -12.21
N ILE A 95 -0.55 -8.94 -11.65
CA ILE A 95 0.76 -9.27 -12.23
C ILE A 95 0.96 -10.79 -12.30
N LEU A 96 0.70 -11.49 -11.19
CA LEU A 96 0.88 -12.95 -11.11
C LEU A 96 -0.03 -13.69 -12.12
N VAL A 97 -1.31 -13.35 -12.17
CA VAL A 97 -2.27 -13.95 -13.11
C VAL A 97 -1.84 -13.71 -14.55
N ASN A 98 -1.40 -12.49 -14.89
CA ASN A 98 -0.86 -12.20 -16.22
C ASN A 98 0.39 -13.05 -16.53
N ALA A 99 1.31 -13.18 -15.58
CA ALA A 99 2.51 -13.99 -15.79
C ALA A 99 2.15 -15.46 -16.02
N ILE A 100 1.27 -16.03 -15.20
CA ILE A 100 0.82 -17.42 -15.34
C ILE A 100 0.11 -17.65 -16.69
N SER A 101 -0.76 -16.74 -17.12
CA SER A 101 -1.51 -16.88 -18.38
C SER A 101 -0.63 -16.87 -19.63
N ARG A 102 0.61 -16.37 -19.53
CA ARG A 102 1.60 -16.35 -20.63
C ARG A 102 2.52 -17.59 -20.66
N ILE A 103 2.45 -18.46 -19.65
CA ILE A 103 3.24 -19.70 -19.62
C ILE A 103 2.55 -20.78 -20.43
N THR A 104 3.30 -21.41 -21.34
CA THR A 104 2.83 -22.57 -22.09
C THR A 104 3.33 -23.87 -21.44
N GLY A 105 2.44 -24.88 -21.37
CA GLY A 105 2.74 -26.16 -20.71
C GLY A 105 2.82 -26.05 -19.19
N ASP A 106 3.66 -26.87 -18.56
CA ASP A 106 3.78 -26.93 -17.11
C ASP A 106 4.29 -25.61 -16.51
N ILE A 107 3.64 -25.17 -15.44
CA ILE A 107 4.03 -24.00 -14.67
C ILE A 107 5.14 -24.38 -13.72
N THR A 108 6.37 -23.92 -14.00
CA THR A 108 7.52 -24.10 -13.11
C THR A 108 7.96 -22.74 -12.54
N ARG A 109 8.75 -22.82 -11.46
CA ARG A 109 9.32 -21.61 -10.84
C ARG A 109 10.18 -20.82 -11.82
N GLU A 110 11.01 -21.52 -12.62
CA GLU A 110 11.91 -20.93 -13.60
C GLU A 110 11.11 -20.18 -14.67
N LYS A 111 10.08 -20.83 -15.24
CA LYS A 111 9.21 -20.21 -16.24
C LYS A 111 8.49 -18.99 -15.67
N LEU A 112 7.98 -19.08 -14.44
CA LEU A 112 7.32 -17.95 -13.80
C LEU A 112 8.27 -16.78 -13.63
N LEU A 113 9.48 -17.00 -13.11
CA LEU A 113 10.48 -15.95 -12.92
C LEU A 113 10.89 -15.31 -14.26
N LEU A 114 11.08 -16.10 -15.32
CA LEU A 114 11.39 -15.59 -16.65
C LEU A 114 10.23 -14.75 -17.21
N THR A 115 8.98 -15.20 -17.01
CA THR A 115 7.80 -14.50 -17.48
C THR A 115 7.57 -13.19 -16.73
N LEU A 116 7.83 -13.15 -15.43
CA LEU A 116 7.76 -11.92 -14.63
C LEU A 116 8.76 -10.87 -15.11
N LYS A 117 9.96 -11.25 -15.54
CA LYS A 117 10.97 -10.33 -16.11
C LYS A 117 10.50 -9.62 -17.39
N THR A 118 9.56 -10.23 -18.10
CA THR A 118 9.00 -9.70 -19.36
C THR A 118 7.57 -9.18 -19.18
N THR A 119 7.20 -8.81 -17.96
CA THR A 119 5.89 -8.21 -17.68
C THR A 119 5.72 -6.90 -18.47
N PRO A 120 4.59 -6.71 -19.19
CA PRO A 120 4.34 -5.48 -19.93
C PRO A 120 4.32 -4.26 -18.98
N ASN A 121 5.01 -3.19 -19.35
CA ASN A 121 5.12 -1.99 -18.53
C ASN A 121 3.78 -1.31 -18.25
N ASN A 122 2.80 -1.50 -19.13
CA ASN A 122 1.45 -0.92 -19.06
C ASN A 122 0.39 -1.88 -18.52
N LEU A 123 0.78 -3.04 -17.97
CA LEU A 123 -0.17 -4.02 -17.43
C LEU A 123 -1.08 -3.45 -16.34
N LEU A 124 -0.53 -2.55 -15.52
CA LEU A 124 -1.29 -1.84 -14.50
C LEU A 124 -1.59 -0.43 -15.00
N ASP A 125 -2.78 -0.23 -15.52
CA ASP A 125 -3.21 1.05 -16.11
C ASP A 125 -2.99 2.25 -15.19
N GLY A 126 -2.02 3.09 -15.57
CA GLY A 126 -1.62 4.29 -14.81
C GLY A 126 -0.55 4.05 -13.73
N ILE A 127 -0.08 2.80 -13.54
CA ILE A 127 1.04 2.47 -12.65
C ILE A 127 2.13 1.81 -13.50
N PRO A 128 3.24 2.50 -13.80
CA PRO A 128 4.30 1.94 -14.63
C PRO A 128 5.02 0.78 -13.92
N LEU A 129 5.27 -0.29 -14.67
CA LEU A 129 6.05 -1.44 -14.22
C LEU A 129 7.41 -1.43 -14.91
N GLU A 130 8.46 -1.70 -14.15
CA GLU A 130 9.81 -1.88 -14.64
C GLU A 130 10.50 -2.97 -13.82
N TYR A 131 10.93 -4.05 -14.49
CA TYR A 131 11.69 -5.08 -13.79
C TYR A 131 13.12 -4.62 -13.52
N LYS A 132 13.40 -4.31 -12.26
CA LYS A 132 14.71 -3.85 -11.77
C LYS A 132 14.97 -4.42 -10.39
N ASN A 133 16.19 -4.91 -10.15
CA ASN A 133 16.59 -5.45 -8.84
C ASN A 133 15.61 -6.51 -8.28
N SER A 134 15.07 -7.36 -9.14
CA SER A 134 14.06 -8.38 -8.80
C SER A 134 12.71 -7.82 -8.30
N GLN A 135 12.41 -6.59 -8.64
CA GLN A 135 11.15 -5.90 -8.32
C GLN A 135 10.51 -5.36 -9.61
N LEU A 136 9.19 -5.24 -9.60
CA LEU A 136 8.39 -4.66 -10.69
C LEU A 136 7.85 -3.27 -10.33
N LEU A 137 7.57 -3.02 -9.06
CA LEU A 137 7.19 -1.72 -8.52
C LEU A 137 8.39 -1.13 -7.79
N ASN A 138 8.94 -0.02 -8.28
CA ASN A 138 10.19 0.57 -7.78
C ASN A 138 9.97 1.95 -7.13
N LYS A 139 8.72 2.41 -7.00
CA LYS A 139 8.40 3.70 -6.40
C LYS A 139 7.94 3.51 -4.95
N THR A 140 8.44 4.34 -4.06
CA THR A 140 7.94 4.49 -2.69
C THR A 140 7.16 5.81 -2.61
N TYR A 141 6.02 5.75 -1.93
CA TYR A 141 5.13 6.87 -1.70
C TYR A 141 5.14 7.21 -0.21
N LEU A 142 5.08 8.49 0.12
CA LEU A 142 4.95 8.95 1.49
C LEU A 142 3.58 9.59 1.67
N PHE A 143 2.93 9.27 2.78
CA PHE A 143 1.63 9.82 3.14
C PHE A 143 1.65 10.37 4.55
N GLU A 144 1.10 11.57 4.73
CA GLU A 144 0.71 12.09 6.04
C GLU A 144 -0.75 11.68 6.32
N TYR A 145 -1.05 11.21 7.52
CA TYR A 145 -2.43 11.01 7.95
C TYR A 145 -2.97 12.28 8.61
N LYS A 146 -3.92 12.93 7.94
CA LYS A 146 -4.50 14.20 8.39
C LYS A 146 -5.97 14.28 7.98
N ASN A 147 -6.81 14.82 8.86
CA ASN A 147 -8.25 14.95 8.62
C ASN A 147 -8.92 13.62 8.21
N ARG A 148 -8.52 12.51 8.81
CA ARG A 148 -8.97 11.14 8.51
C ARG A 148 -8.70 10.68 7.07
N GLN A 149 -7.66 11.24 6.44
CA GLN A 149 -7.25 10.90 5.08
C GLN A 149 -5.74 10.71 5.01
N PHE A 150 -5.30 9.85 4.10
CA PHE A 150 -3.90 9.73 3.72
C PHE A 150 -3.61 10.70 2.59
N ILE A 151 -2.84 11.74 2.87
CA ILE A 151 -2.45 12.78 1.92
C ILE A 151 -1.03 12.47 1.44
N GLU A 152 -0.87 12.26 0.13
CA GLU A 152 0.45 11.99 -0.46
C GLU A 152 1.34 13.22 -0.32
N LEU A 153 2.53 13.02 0.26
CA LEU A 153 3.56 14.04 0.34
C LEU A 153 4.31 14.06 -0.99
N THR A 154 4.01 15.04 -1.83
CA THR A 154 4.76 15.29 -3.05
C THR A 154 6.00 16.10 -2.72
N ASN A 155 7.16 15.73 -3.30
CA ASN A 155 8.30 16.63 -3.30
C ASN A 155 7.95 17.83 -4.19
N GLU A 156 7.46 18.90 -3.63
CA GLU A 156 7.51 20.20 -4.31
C GLU A 156 8.99 20.56 -4.43
N LYS A 157 9.49 20.55 -5.68
CA LYS A 157 10.81 21.08 -6.03
C LYS A 157 10.70 22.58 -6.20
#